data_95b6ab8f2e7a7166478b11606f420dc6
#
_entry.id   95b6ab8f2e7a7166478b11606f420dc6
#
_cell.length_a   1.000
_cell.length_b   1.000
_cell.length_c   1.000
_cell.angle_alpha   90.00
_cell.angle_beta   90.00
_cell.angle_gamma   90.00
#
_symmetry.space_group_name_H-M   'P 1'
#
loop_
_entity.id
_entity.type
_entity.pdbx_description
1 polymer ?
#
loop_
_entity_poly.entity_id
_entity_poly.type
_entity_poly.pdbx_seq_one_letter_code
_entity_poly.pdbx_strand_id
1 'polypeptide(L)'
;MRHRLGRGGAEIARSRSDQVDLVVTRVCQLAASEADPGAHPELAACAVVALGGYGRRELAPYSDVDLLFLHPGKMSDGVRRFVERALQILWDAGLNVGHALRSPRESVSFARTDLHARTSLIEARLVAGSASLFASLTREVEAGLRNPRANRDFFALMRSEFEERHARWGGAVGLQEPNVKEGVGGLRDLHTVIWLGHALYGSRGLRELHRDGGLSDEDYMIARRAHGFLSRVRNEAHFATDRKADVLTLDLQPELAHGLGYQARGGLLASELFMRDYYRRASQLYHLVTGFWLHHVPAAKPARARHRSGFEVRGGELFAPDGLKGGPLSVLECVAVAQA
;
A
#
# COMPACT_ATOMS: atom_id res chain seq x y z
N MET A 1 -22.89 12.99 0.53
CA MET A 1 -24.18 12.54 -0.02
C MET A 1 -24.12 11.14 -0.65
N ARG A 2 -23.22 10.83 -1.62
CA ARG A 2 -23.13 9.51 -2.27
C ARG A 2 -22.77 8.35 -1.33
N HIS A 3 -22.00 8.60 -0.28
CA HIS A 3 -21.58 7.59 0.72
C HIS A 3 -22.79 7.05 1.51
N ARG A 4 -23.70 7.93 1.93
CA ARG A 4 -24.94 7.59 2.66
C ARG A 4 -25.98 6.88 1.80
N LEU A 5 -25.81 6.86 0.47
CA LEU A 5 -26.69 6.16 -0.48
C LEU A 5 -26.27 4.68 -0.72
N GLY A 6 -25.41 4.11 0.11
CA GLY A 6 -25.04 2.69 0.07
C GLY A 6 -24.01 2.30 -1.00
N ARG A 7 -23.35 3.27 -1.66
CA ARG A 7 -22.26 2.95 -2.60
C ARG A 7 -21.05 2.39 -1.89
N GLY A 8 -20.34 1.47 -2.54
CA GLY A 8 -19.15 0.83 -1.99
C GLY A 8 -18.01 1.82 -1.71
N GLY A 9 -17.26 1.62 -0.60
CA GLY A 9 -16.16 2.51 -0.22
C GLY A 9 -15.10 2.69 -1.30
N ALA A 10 -14.75 1.62 -2.02
CA ALA A 10 -13.83 1.65 -3.15
C ALA A 10 -14.37 2.46 -4.35
N GLU A 11 -15.69 2.43 -4.59
CA GLU A 11 -16.32 3.21 -5.66
C GLU A 11 -16.24 4.72 -5.38
N ILE A 12 -16.44 5.12 -4.12
CA ILE A 12 -16.33 6.51 -3.68
C ILE A 12 -14.90 7.02 -3.83
N ALA A 13 -13.91 6.25 -3.36
CA ALA A 13 -12.51 6.59 -3.50
C ALA A 13 -12.08 6.70 -4.97
N ARG A 14 -12.60 5.83 -5.84
CA ARG A 14 -12.39 5.91 -7.29
C ARG A 14 -13.01 7.18 -7.88
N SER A 15 -14.29 7.46 -7.58
CA SER A 15 -14.97 8.66 -8.05
C SER A 15 -14.25 9.95 -7.61
N ARG A 16 -13.72 9.98 -6.40
CA ARG A 16 -12.89 11.09 -5.91
C ARG A 16 -11.58 11.20 -6.70
N SER A 17 -10.89 10.08 -6.93
CA SER A 17 -9.68 10.07 -7.74
C SER A 17 -9.94 10.60 -9.16
N ASP A 18 -11.06 10.21 -9.78
CA ASP A 18 -11.44 10.69 -11.12
C ASP A 18 -11.75 12.20 -11.13
N GLN A 19 -12.35 12.74 -10.05
CA GLN A 19 -12.55 14.18 -9.90
C GLN A 19 -11.23 14.93 -9.74
N VAL A 20 -10.31 14.38 -8.93
CA VAL A 20 -8.97 14.97 -8.76
C VAL A 20 -8.18 14.90 -10.07
N ASP A 21 -8.32 13.83 -10.87
CA ASP A 21 -7.72 13.73 -12.21
C ASP A 21 -8.13 14.90 -13.09
N LEU A 22 -9.43 15.27 -13.09
CA LEU A 22 -9.94 16.40 -13.87
C LEU A 22 -9.32 17.72 -13.38
N VAL A 23 -9.27 17.94 -12.06
CA VAL A 23 -8.68 19.15 -11.48
C VAL A 23 -7.19 19.25 -11.83
N VAL A 24 -6.41 18.20 -11.57
CA VAL A 24 -4.96 18.17 -11.84
C VAL A 24 -4.70 18.40 -13.33
N THR A 25 -5.43 17.71 -14.21
CA THR A 25 -5.28 17.88 -15.65
C THR A 25 -5.56 19.33 -16.08
N ARG A 26 -6.64 19.93 -15.55
CA ARG A 26 -7.00 21.31 -15.90
C ARG A 26 -6.01 22.33 -15.38
N VAL A 27 -5.52 22.14 -14.15
CA VAL A 27 -4.48 23.00 -13.56
C VAL A 27 -3.17 22.89 -14.36
N CYS A 28 -2.77 21.69 -14.78
CA CYS A 28 -1.57 21.52 -15.61
C CYS A 28 -1.72 22.19 -16.97
N GLN A 29 -2.89 22.13 -17.60
CA GLN A 29 -3.17 22.87 -18.84
C GLN A 29 -3.07 24.38 -18.64
N LEU A 30 -3.65 24.90 -17.56
CA LEU A 30 -3.58 26.33 -17.23
C LEU A 30 -2.13 26.79 -16.96
N ALA A 31 -1.39 26.08 -16.12
CA ALA A 31 0.00 26.39 -15.82
C ALA A 31 0.89 26.36 -17.09
N ALA A 32 0.65 25.44 -18.01
CA ALA A 32 1.39 25.36 -19.27
C ALA A 32 1.03 26.52 -20.22
N SER A 33 -0.25 26.95 -20.27
CA SER A 33 -0.66 28.09 -21.11
C SER A 33 -0.14 29.42 -20.62
N GLU A 34 0.08 29.59 -19.31
CA GLU A 34 0.71 30.78 -18.75
C GLU A 34 2.24 30.82 -19.06
N ALA A 35 2.88 29.66 -19.18
CA ALA A 35 4.30 29.56 -19.49
C ALA A 35 4.59 29.83 -20.98
N ASP A 36 3.71 29.38 -21.90
CA ASP A 36 3.81 29.62 -23.35
C ASP A 36 2.40 29.59 -24.01
N PRO A 37 1.84 30.78 -24.35
CA PRO A 37 0.51 30.85 -24.95
C PRO A 37 0.47 30.20 -26.33
N GLY A 38 -0.08 28.98 -26.43
CA GLY A 38 -0.43 28.35 -27.69
C GLY A 38 0.15 26.96 -27.99
N ALA A 39 1.23 26.54 -27.34
CA ALA A 39 1.88 25.26 -27.67
C ALA A 39 1.96 24.23 -26.54
N HIS A 40 1.82 24.63 -25.27
CA HIS A 40 1.99 23.78 -24.08
C HIS A 40 3.23 22.84 -24.13
N PRO A 41 4.43 23.28 -24.59
CA PRO A 41 5.59 22.43 -24.78
C PRO A 41 6.07 21.83 -23.46
N GLU A 42 5.91 22.53 -22.34
CA GLU A 42 6.31 22.07 -21.01
C GLU A 42 5.48 20.89 -20.56
N LEU A 43 4.15 20.91 -20.76
CA LEU A 43 3.29 19.77 -20.44
C LEU A 43 3.56 18.57 -21.36
N ALA A 44 3.85 18.83 -22.64
CA ALA A 44 4.24 17.77 -23.57
C ALA A 44 5.62 17.16 -23.24
N ALA A 45 6.52 17.96 -22.66
CA ALA A 45 7.84 17.52 -22.21
C ALA A 45 7.83 16.88 -20.81
N CYS A 46 6.72 16.95 -20.07
CA CYS A 46 6.55 16.45 -18.72
C CYS A 46 5.50 15.34 -18.67
N ALA A 47 5.59 14.42 -17.69
CA ALA A 47 4.47 13.57 -17.35
C ALA A 47 4.07 13.79 -15.88
N VAL A 48 2.79 13.97 -15.65
CA VAL A 48 2.20 14.12 -14.30
C VAL A 48 1.61 12.79 -13.90
N VAL A 49 2.17 12.21 -12.85
CA VAL A 49 1.93 10.83 -12.44
C VAL A 49 1.35 10.80 -11.04
N ALA A 50 0.22 10.15 -10.86
CA ALA A 50 -0.37 9.85 -9.56
C ALA A 50 0.38 8.70 -8.89
N LEU A 51 0.67 8.83 -7.61
CA LEU A 51 1.34 7.83 -6.78
C LEU A 51 0.46 7.38 -5.61
N GLY A 52 0.86 6.31 -4.94
CA GLY A 52 0.23 5.83 -3.72
C GLY A 52 -1.29 5.58 -3.87
N GLY A 53 -2.07 6.00 -2.87
CA GLY A 53 -3.53 5.87 -2.90
C GLY A 53 -4.19 6.56 -4.08
N TYR A 54 -3.64 7.67 -4.54
CA TYR A 54 -4.10 8.37 -5.73
C TYR A 54 -3.78 7.59 -7.01
N GLY A 55 -2.59 6.99 -7.08
CA GLY A 55 -2.19 6.09 -8.18
C GLY A 55 -3.11 4.88 -8.31
N ARG A 56 -3.48 4.24 -7.20
CA ARG A 56 -4.42 3.10 -7.14
C ARG A 56 -5.89 3.47 -7.37
N ARG A 57 -6.22 4.75 -7.49
CA ARG A 57 -7.61 5.27 -7.48
C ARG A 57 -8.36 4.95 -6.18
N GLU A 58 -7.67 5.04 -5.06
CA GLU A 58 -8.16 4.77 -3.70
C GLU A 58 -8.05 6.01 -2.81
N LEU A 59 -8.26 7.20 -3.36
CA LEU A 59 -8.13 8.45 -2.65
C LEU A 59 -9.27 8.64 -1.64
N ALA A 60 -9.00 8.43 -0.35
CA ALA A 60 -9.97 8.70 0.71
C ALA A 60 -10.23 10.22 0.86
N PRO A 61 -11.37 10.65 1.46
CA PRO A 61 -11.84 12.05 1.44
C PRO A 61 -10.81 13.11 1.85
N TYR A 62 -10.02 12.86 2.87
CA TYR A 62 -9.02 13.79 3.40
C TYR A 62 -7.58 13.26 3.25
N SER A 63 -7.35 12.38 2.26
CA SER A 63 -6.00 11.92 1.93
C SER A 63 -5.26 12.91 1.08
N ASP A 64 -3.94 12.93 1.25
CA ASP A 64 -3.00 13.71 0.45
C ASP A 64 -3.04 13.23 -1.01
N VAL A 65 -2.78 14.13 -1.96
CA VAL A 65 -2.65 13.85 -3.39
C VAL A 65 -1.16 13.78 -3.72
N ASP A 66 -0.65 12.57 -3.92
CA ASP A 66 0.77 12.34 -4.22
C ASP A 66 1.02 12.40 -5.73
N LEU A 67 1.86 13.34 -6.18
CA LEU A 67 2.21 13.58 -7.57
C LEU A 67 3.71 13.41 -7.81
N LEU A 68 4.05 12.75 -8.92
CA LEU A 68 5.38 12.74 -9.48
C LEU A 68 5.34 13.48 -10.83
N PHE A 69 6.10 14.56 -10.94
CA PHE A 69 6.38 15.23 -12.19
C PHE A 69 7.64 14.60 -12.80
N LEU A 70 7.48 13.99 -13.97
CA LEU A 70 8.60 13.39 -14.71
C LEU A 70 9.12 14.38 -15.75
N HIS A 71 10.44 14.52 -15.81
CA HIS A 71 11.14 15.24 -16.86
C HIS A 71 12.10 14.29 -17.64
N PRO A 72 12.49 14.61 -18.91
CA PRO A 72 13.23 13.68 -19.78
C PRO A 72 14.70 13.47 -19.39
N GLY A 73 15.18 14.03 -18.27
CA GLY A 73 16.56 13.89 -17.78
C GLY A 73 17.25 15.24 -17.62
N LYS A 74 17.29 16.09 -18.65
CA LYS A 74 17.74 17.48 -18.50
C LYS A 74 16.53 18.36 -18.23
N MET A 75 16.48 18.93 -17.03
CA MET A 75 15.42 19.84 -16.62
C MET A 75 15.62 21.21 -17.25
N SER A 76 14.61 21.72 -17.97
CA SER A 76 14.58 23.09 -18.46
C SER A 76 13.97 24.03 -17.42
N ASP A 77 14.29 25.31 -17.51
CA ASP A 77 13.65 26.33 -16.66
C ASP A 77 12.14 26.45 -16.94
N GLY A 78 11.70 26.16 -18.17
CA GLY A 78 10.27 26.09 -18.53
C GLY A 78 9.55 25.00 -17.74
N VAL A 79 10.08 23.79 -17.70
CA VAL A 79 9.51 22.68 -16.90
C VAL A 79 9.49 23.03 -15.43
N ARG A 80 10.53 23.67 -14.90
CA ARG A 80 10.55 24.09 -13.48
C ARG A 80 9.43 25.09 -13.19
N ARG A 81 9.31 26.17 -13.96
CA ARG A 81 8.23 27.17 -13.80
C ARG A 81 6.85 26.56 -13.93
N PHE A 82 6.66 25.66 -14.91
CA PHE A 82 5.39 24.92 -15.06
C PHE A 82 5.03 24.15 -13.80
N VAL A 83 5.96 23.38 -13.23
CA VAL A 83 5.70 22.57 -12.03
C VAL A 83 5.42 23.45 -10.82
N GLU A 84 6.20 24.51 -10.60
CA GLU A 84 6.00 25.47 -9.52
C GLU A 84 4.62 26.15 -9.62
N ARG A 85 4.23 26.56 -10.83
CA ARG A 85 2.93 27.18 -11.06
C ARG A 85 1.77 26.22 -10.86
N ALA A 86 1.87 25.00 -11.35
CA ALA A 86 0.87 23.96 -11.16
C ALA A 86 0.66 23.64 -9.68
N LEU A 87 1.74 23.49 -8.90
CA LEU A 87 1.68 23.24 -7.47
C LEU A 87 1.04 24.40 -6.70
N GLN A 88 1.41 25.63 -7.04
CA GLN A 88 0.81 26.81 -6.42
C GLN A 88 -0.70 26.84 -6.61
N ILE A 89 -1.20 26.62 -7.84
CA ILE A 89 -2.64 26.61 -8.11
C ILE A 89 -3.34 25.46 -7.36
N LEU A 90 -2.72 24.28 -7.28
CA LEU A 90 -3.29 23.14 -6.55
C LEU A 90 -3.39 23.43 -5.03
N TRP A 91 -2.37 24.05 -4.44
CA TRP A 91 -2.40 24.45 -3.02
C TRP A 91 -3.41 25.56 -2.76
N ASP A 92 -3.47 26.57 -3.63
CA ASP A 92 -4.47 27.64 -3.56
C ASP A 92 -5.91 27.13 -3.68
N ALA A 93 -6.10 26.02 -4.43
CA ALA A 93 -7.38 25.29 -4.52
C ALA A 93 -7.67 24.42 -3.27
N GLY A 94 -6.83 24.45 -2.25
CA GLY A 94 -7.03 23.72 -0.99
C GLY A 94 -6.70 22.23 -1.06
N LEU A 95 -5.96 21.77 -2.08
CA LEU A 95 -5.49 20.39 -2.14
C LEU A 95 -4.19 20.24 -1.34
N ASN A 96 -4.15 19.24 -0.47
CA ASN A 96 -2.89 18.85 0.17
C ASN A 96 -2.10 17.95 -0.80
N VAL A 97 -1.07 18.51 -1.43
CA VAL A 97 -0.29 17.85 -2.49
C VAL A 97 1.12 17.54 -2.00
N GLY A 98 1.43 16.24 -1.90
CA GLY A 98 2.79 15.73 -1.84
C GLY A 98 3.36 15.65 -3.27
N HIS A 99 4.60 16.08 -3.48
CA HIS A 99 5.16 16.07 -4.83
C HIS A 99 6.64 15.68 -4.89
N ALA A 100 7.04 15.19 -6.05
CA ALA A 100 8.43 15.00 -6.45
C ALA A 100 8.60 15.42 -7.91
N LEU A 101 9.80 15.92 -8.25
CA LEU A 101 10.20 16.24 -9.63
C LEU A 101 11.48 15.45 -9.93
N ARG A 102 11.40 14.47 -10.83
CA ARG A 102 12.49 13.53 -11.14
C ARG A 102 12.41 13.07 -12.60
N SER A 103 13.52 12.63 -13.13
CA SER A 103 13.53 11.81 -14.36
C SER A 103 13.13 10.35 -14.05
N PRO A 104 12.78 9.53 -15.04
CA PRO A 104 12.54 8.08 -14.85
C PRO A 104 13.70 7.37 -14.15
N ARG A 105 14.95 7.65 -14.56
CA ARG A 105 16.15 7.05 -13.95
C ARG A 105 16.35 7.45 -12.50
N GLU A 106 16.19 8.73 -12.17
CA GLU A 106 16.28 9.22 -10.79
C GLU A 106 15.19 8.59 -9.89
N SER A 107 13.97 8.47 -10.42
CA SER A 107 12.86 7.82 -9.70
C SER A 107 13.18 6.37 -9.36
N VAL A 108 13.67 5.59 -10.33
CA VAL A 108 14.04 4.18 -10.11
C VAL A 108 15.29 4.06 -9.23
N SER A 109 16.27 4.96 -9.39
CA SER A 109 17.46 4.99 -8.52
C SER A 109 17.08 5.24 -7.06
N PHE A 110 16.21 6.22 -6.80
CA PHE A 110 15.70 6.52 -5.47
C PHE A 110 14.90 5.34 -4.87
N ALA A 111 14.07 4.69 -5.68
CA ALA A 111 13.27 3.53 -5.27
C ALA A 111 14.10 2.27 -4.93
N ARG A 112 15.40 2.24 -5.23
CA ARG A 112 16.30 1.14 -4.80
C ARG A 112 16.62 1.20 -3.32
N THR A 113 16.62 2.39 -2.73
CA THR A 113 17.00 2.63 -1.33
C THR A 113 15.82 3.02 -0.46
N ASP A 114 14.68 3.35 -1.06
CA ASP A 114 13.47 3.78 -0.36
C ASP A 114 12.28 2.87 -0.71
N LEU A 115 11.79 2.12 0.28
CA LEU A 115 10.70 1.16 0.11
C LEU A 115 9.38 1.85 -0.26
N HIS A 116 9.09 3.02 0.32
CA HIS A 116 7.87 3.76 0.03
C HIS A 116 7.87 4.28 -1.41
N ALA A 117 9.01 4.80 -1.86
CA ALA A 117 9.16 5.19 -3.26
C ALA A 117 8.98 4.00 -4.19
N ARG A 118 9.56 2.83 -3.85
CA ARG A 118 9.44 1.62 -4.67
C ARG A 118 8.00 1.15 -4.79
N THR A 119 7.27 1.06 -3.69
CA THR A 119 5.85 0.67 -3.70
C THR A 119 4.99 1.71 -4.42
N SER A 120 5.26 3.00 -4.24
CA SER A 120 4.56 4.08 -4.94
C SER A 120 4.76 4.04 -6.46
N LEU A 121 5.93 3.63 -6.95
CA LEU A 121 6.18 3.45 -8.39
C LEU A 121 5.45 2.23 -8.97
N ILE A 122 5.22 1.18 -8.19
CA ILE A 122 4.37 0.04 -8.58
C ILE A 122 2.93 0.52 -8.85
N GLU A 123 2.47 1.49 -8.08
CA GLU A 123 1.12 2.06 -8.11
C GLU A 123 0.98 3.23 -9.08
N ALA A 124 2.07 3.62 -9.74
CA ALA A 124 2.13 4.80 -10.58
C ALA A 124 1.13 4.76 -11.73
N ARG A 125 0.45 5.90 -11.95
CA ARG A 125 -0.56 6.07 -13.00
C ARG A 125 -0.42 7.44 -13.67
N LEU A 126 -0.39 7.48 -15.00
CA LEU A 126 -0.37 8.74 -15.74
C LEU A 126 -1.70 9.49 -15.53
N VAL A 127 -1.61 10.79 -15.23
CA VAL A 127 -2.75 11.71 -15.12
C VAL A 127 -2.76 12.67 -16.30
N ALA A 128 -1.62 13.27 -16.64
CA ALA A 128 -1.51 14.23 -17.72
C ALA A 128 -0.10 14.24 -18.33
N GLY A 129 0.05 14.80 -19.51
CA GLY A 129 1.35 15.01 -20.17
C GLY A 129 1.83 13.82 -20.97
N SER A 130 3.14 13.64 -21.05
CA SER A 130 3.84 12.72 -21.95
C SER A 130 3.63 11.24 -21.61
N ALA A 131 2.84 10.55 -22.42
CA ALA A 131 2.66 9.10 -22.31
C ALA A 131 3.96 8.32 -22.59
N SER A 132 4.82 8.81 -23.46
CA SER A 132 6.10 8.18 -23.80
C SER A 132 7.08 8.23 -22.62
N LEU A 133 7.11 9.35 -21.90
CA LEU A 133 7.95 9.51 -20.72
C LEU A 133 7.47 8.60 -19.56
N PHE A 134 6.15 8.51 -19.35
CA PHE A 134 5.57 7.57 -18.40
C PHE A 134 5.85 6.11 -18.79
N ALA A 135 5.75 5.76 -20.08
CA ALA A 135 6.10 4.43 -20.58
C ALA A 135 7.59 4.10 -20.34
N SER A 136 8.48 5.10 -20.41
CA SER A 136 9.89 4.92 -20.04
C SER A 136 10.06 4.58 -18.57
N LEU A 137 9.38 5.30 -17.66
CA LEU A 137 9.37 4.97 -16.22
C LEU A 137 8.86 3.53 -16.00
N THR A 138 7.74 3.16 -16.60
CA THR A 138 7.15 1.83 -16.44
C THR A 138 8.12 0.73 -16.87
N ARG A 139 8.79 0.89 -18.02
CA ARG A 139 9.80 -0.08 -18.49
C ARG A 139 10.99 -0.22 -17.54
N GLU A 140 11.47 0.89 -16.97
CA GLU A 140 12.58 0.86 -16.01
C GLU A 140 12.17 0.18 -14.69
N VAL A 141 10.96 0.43 -14.20
CA VAL A 141 10.40 -0.25 -13.02
C VAL A 141 10.28 -1.75 -13.27
N GLU A 142 9.71 -2.16 -14.41
CA GLU A 142 9.55 -3.57 -14.78
C GLU A 142 10.91 -4.28 -14.98
N ALA A 143 11.89 -3.60 -15.55
CA ALA A 143 13.25 -4.13 -15.68
C ALA A 143 13.90 -4.39 -14.31
N GLY A 144 13.63 -3.52 -13.33
CA GLY A 144 14.06 -3.72 -11.94
C GLY A 144 13.47 -4.98 -11.29
N LEU A 145 12.21 -5.30 -11.59
CA LEU A 145 11.52 -6.49 -11.07
C LEU A 145 12.06 -7.82 -11.62
N ARG A 146 12.67 -7.80 -12.81
CA ARG A 146 13.29 -9.00 -13.41
C ARG A 146 14.62 -9.37 -12.77
N ASN A 147 15.15 -8.54 -11.85
CA ASN A 147 16.40 -8.81 -11.15
C ASN A 147 16.14 -9.64 -9.88
N PRO A 148 16.52 -10.93 -9.83
CA PRO A 148 16.23 -11.80 -8.68
C PRO A 148 16.89 -11.34 -7.37
N ARG A 149 18.06 -10.65 -7.44
CA ARG A 149 18.71 -10.09 -6.26
C ARG A 149 17.91 -8.92 -5.70
N ALA A 150 17.51 -7.96 -6.56
CA ALA A 150 16.69 -6.83 -6.15
C ALA A 150 15.33 -7.24 -5.57
N ASN A 151 14.75 -8.36 -6.05
CA ASN A 151 13.52 -8.88 -5.48
C ASN A 151 13.73 -9.52 -4.10
N ARG A 152 14.83 -10.24 -3.86
CA ARG A 152 15.13 -10.75 -2.52
C ARG A 152 15.29 -9.61 -1.50
N ASP A 153 16.02 -8.56 -1.86
CA ASP A 153 16.19 -7.39 -1.01
C ASP A 153 14.83 -6.70 -0.74
N PHE A 154 13.98 -6.61 -1.76
CA PHE A 154 12.63 -6.09 -1.63
C PHE A 154 11.76 -6.92 -0.68
N PHE A 155 11.77 -8.24 -0.79
CA PHE A 155 11.00 -9.10 0.11
C PHE A 155 11.49 -9.00 1.55
N ALA A 156 12.79 -8.89 1.77
CA ALA A 156 13.35 -8.69 3.11
C ALA A 156 12.91 -7.35 3.72
N LEU A 157 13.00 -6.25 2.95
CA LEU A 157 12.54 -4.93 3.39
C LEU A 157 11.02 -4.89 3.65
N MET A 158 10.23 -5.50 2.76
CA MET A 158 8.78 -5.61 2.93
C MET A 158 8.40 -6.40 4.19
N ARG A 159 9.18 -7.44 4.51
CA ARG A 159 8.97 -8.25 5.72
C ARG A 159 9.28 -7.43 6.98
N SER A 160 10.41 -6.75 7.02
CA SER A 160 10.79 -5.87 8.13
C SER A 160 9.74 -4.78 8.35
N GLU A 161 9.32 -4.08 7.28
CA GLU A 161 8.27 -3.05 7.36
C GLU A 161 6.95 -3.62 7.88
N PHE A 162 6.53 -4.78 7.39
CA PHE A 162 5.31 -5.46 7.82
C PHE A 162 5.35 -5.77 9.33
N GLU A 163 6.43 -6.34 9.83
CA GLU A 163 6.61 -6.69 11.24
C GLU A 163 6.71 -5.45 12.13
N GLU A 164 7.52 -4.45 11.75
CA GLU A 164 7.67 -3.18 12.48
C GLU A 164 6.37 -2.39 12.55
N ARG A 165 5.62 -2.35 11.44
CA ARG A 165 4.33 -1.67 11.37
C ARG A 165 3.30 -2.35 12.28
N HIS A 166 3.22 -3.69 12.24
CA HIS A 166 2.32 -4.43 13.13
C HIS A 166 2.71 -4.21 14.60
N ALA A 167 4.00 -4.27 14.95
CA ALA A 167 4.46 -4.01 16.32
C ALA A 167 4.09 -2.59 16.78
N ARG A 168 4.25 -1.58 15.92
CA ARG A 168 3.87 -0.18 16.21
C ARG A 168 2.38 -0.01 16.48
N TRP A 169 1.55 -0.78 15.82
CA TRP A 169 0.10 -0.73 15.94
C TRP A 169 -0.44 -1.89 16.82
N GLY A 170 0.30 -2.30 17.84
CA GLY A 170 -0.15 -3.20 18.90
C GLY A 170 -0.13 -4.69 18.61
N GLY A 171 0.35 -5.13 17.43
CA GLY A 171 0.63 -6.53 17.11
C GLY A 171 -0.58 -7.48 17.01
N ALA A 172 -1.80 -7.00 17.20
CA ALA A 172 -3.01 -7.82 17.23
C ALA A 172 -4.16 -7.19 16.47
N VAL A 173 -5.06 -8.04 15.95
CA VAL A 173 -6.31 -7.59 15.27
C VAL A 173 -7.32 -7.02 16.27
N GLY A 174 -7.38 -7.58 17.48
CA GLY A 174 -8.43 -7.32 18.48
C GLY A 174 -8.20 -6.09 19.36
N LEU A 175 -7.54 -5.04 18.86
CA LEU A 175 -7.35 -3.80 19.60
C LEU A 175 -8.66 -3.03 19.74
N GLN A 176 -8.88 -2.37 20.89
CA GLN A 176 -10.09 -1.56 21.12
C GLN A 176 -10.18 -0.38 20.15
N GLU A 177 -9.05 0.25 19.83
CA GLU A 177 -8.95 1.38 18.89
C GLU A 177 -8.01 1.04 17.72
N PRO A 178 -8.44 0.18 16.79
CA PRO A 178 -7.57 -0.25 15.70
C PRO A 178 -7.37 0.85 14.66
N ASN A 179 -6.21 0.82 13.98
CA ASN A 179 -5.97 1.64 12.81
C ASN A 179 -6.42 0.89 11.54
N VAL A 180 -7.46 1.41 10.86
CA VAL A 180 -8.08 0.77 9.68
C VAL A 180 -7.13 0.67 8.48
N LYS A 181 -6.10 1.52 8.43
CA LYS A 181 -5.11 1.55 7.34
C LYS A 181 -3.85 0.77 7.70
N GLU A 182 -3.19 1.13 8.80
CA GLU A 182 -1.85 0.65 9.13
C GLU A 182 -1.86 -0.50 10.17
N GLY A 183 -2.99 -0.75 10.84
CA GLY A 183 -3.13 -1.82 11.84
C GLY A 183 -3.12 -3.22 11.24
N VAL A 184 -3.03 -4.22 12.10
CA VAL A 184 -3.06 -5.64 11.71
C VAL A 184 -4.40 -5.98 11.03
N GLY A 185 -4.33 -6.53 9.83
CA GLY A 185 -5.50 -6.79 8.98
C GLY A 185 -6.11 -5.52 8.36
N GLY A 186 -5.39 -4.39 8.39
CA GLY A 186 -5.80 -3.13 7.77
C GLY A 186 -5.52 -3.06 6.26
N LEU A 187 -5.86 -1.92 5.64
CA LEU A 187 -5.69 -1.72 4.19
C LEU A 187 -4.23 -1.87 3.72
N ARG A 188 -3.25 -1.56 4.56
CA ARG A 188 -1.83 -1.70 4.21
C ARG A 188 -1.43 -3.17 4.02
N ASP A 189 -2.04 -4.08 4.77
CA ASP A 189 -1.82 -5.52 4.59
C ASP A 189 -2.30 -5.99 3.22
N LEU A 190 -3.44 -5.48 2.76
CA LEU A 190 -3.92 -5.73 1.40
C LEU A 190 -2.96 -5.19 0.33
N HIS A 191 -2.46 -3.96 0.54
CA HIS A 191 -1.48 -3.37 -0.38
C HIS A 191 -0.17 -4.18 -0.38
N THR A 192 0.24 -4.74 0.75
CA THR A 192 1.39 -5.65 0.83
C THR A 192 1.21 -6.86 -0.12
N VAL A 193 0.04 -7.50 -0.14
CA VAL A 193 -0.26 -8.59 -1.09
C VAL A 193 -0.16 -8.11 -2.54
N ILE A 194 -0.67 -6.92 -2.86
CA ILE A 194 -0.59 -6.36 -4.22
C ILE A 194 0.87 -6.10 -4.63
N TRP A 195 1.70 -5.52 -3.75
CA TRP A 195 3.09 -5.22 -4.04
C TRP A 195 3.95 -6.49 -4.19
N LEU A 196 3.72 -7.48 -3.32
CA LEU A 196 4.37 -8.79 -3.45
C LEU A 196 3.91 -9.51 -4.71
N GLY A 197 2.61 -9.46 -5.01
CA GLY A 197 2.03 -10.01 -6.23
C GLY A 197 2.62 -9.38 -7.49
N HIS A 198 2.86 -8.06 -7.46
CA HIS A 198 3.54 -7.39 -8.55
C HIS A 198 4.98 -7.87 -8.74
N ALA A 199 5.74 -8.02 -7.65
CA ALA A 199 7.12 -8.49 -7.71
C ALA A 199 7.25 -9.96 -8.14
N LEU A 200 6.26 -10.80 -7.82
CA LEU A 200 6.27 -12.24 -8.11
C LEU A 200 5.66 -12.58 -9.48
N TYR A 201 4.55 -11.92 -9.83
CA TYR A 201 3.71 -12.27 -10.99
C TYR A 201 3.62 -11.14 -12.04
N GLY A 202 4.11 -9.93 -11.73
CA GLY A 202 3.92 -8.75 -12.57
C GLY A 202 2.50 -8.15 -12.51
N SER A 203 1.63 -8.66 -11.63
CA SER A 203 0.23 -8.26 -11.51
C SER A 203 0.11 -6.85 -10.90
N ARG A 204 -0.78 -6.00 -11.42
CA ARG A 204 -0.96 -4.62 -10.96
C ARG A 204 -2.14 -4.42 -10.01
N GLY A 205 -2.79 -5.50 -9.58
CA GLY A 205 -3.92 -5.44 -8.67
C GLY A 205 -4.51 -6.82 -8.39
N LEU A 206 -5.47 -6.87 -7.47
CA LEU A 206 -6.06 -8.14 -7.01
C LEU A 206 -6.66 -9.00 -8.12
N ARG A 207 -7.32 -8.37 -9.11
CA ARG A 207 -7.96 -9.10 -10.22
C ARG A 207 -6.91 -9.77 -11.11
N GLU A 208 -5.81 -9.07 -11.41
CA GLU A 208 -4.72 -9.64 -12.21
C GLU A 208 -4.02 -10.72 -11.42
N LEU A 209 -3.72 -10.48 -10.15
CA LEU A 209 -3.08 -11.45 -9.26
C LEU A 209 -3.89 -12.75 -9.16
N HIS A 210 -5.22 -12.66 -9.07
CA HIS A 210 -6.10 -13.82 -9.10
C HIS A 210 -6.07 -14.54 -10.46
N ARG A 211 -6.20 -13.79 -11.57
CA ARG A 211 -6.11 -14.34 -12.93
C ARG A 211 -4.77 -15.06 -13.17
N ASP A 212 -3.69 -14.52 -12.65
CA ASP A 212 -2.32 -15.02 -12.83
C ASP A 212 -1.97 -16.15 -11.83
N GLY A 213 -2.96 -16.64 -11.04
CA GLY A 213 -2.83 -17.77 -10.13
C GLY A 213 -2.19 -17.46 -8.77
N GLY A 214 -1.95 -16.18 -8.46
CA GLY A 214 -1.38 -15.78 -7.17
C GLY A 214 -2.40 -15.70 -6.03
N LEU A 215 -3.71 -15.77 -6.32
CA LEU A 215 -4.78 -15.90 -5.33
C LEU A 215 -5.78 -16.95 -5.77
N SER A 216 -6.27 -17.74 -4.81
CA SER A 216 -7.42 -18.62 -5.02
C SER A 216 -8.73 -17.80 -5.20
N ASP A 217 -9.80 -18.43 -5.68
CA ASP A 217 -11.13 -17.80 -5.75
C ASP A 217 -11.59 -17.31 -4.38
N GLU A 218 -11.36 -18.10 -3.33
CA GLU A 218 -11.71 -17.77 -1.95
C GLU A 218 -10.92 -16.57 -1.44
N ASP A 219 -9.58 -16.58 -1.59
CA ASP A 219 -8.70 -15.50 -1.17
C ASP A 219 -9.04 -14.18 -1.89
N TYR A 220 -9.29 -14.27 -3.19
CA TYR A 220 -9.71 -13.10 -3.98
C TYR A 220 -11.04 -12.52 -3.46
N MET A 221 -12.01 -13.35 -3.10
CA MET A 221 -13.29 -12.90 -2.54
C MET A 221 -13.12 -12.31 -1.13
N ILE A 222 -12.25 -12.90 -0.30
CA ILE A 222 -11.87 -12.35 1.02
C ILE A 222 -11.24 -10.97 0.85
N ALA A 223 -10.21 -10.85 0.01
CA ALA A 223 -9.50 -9.60 -0.26
C ALA A 223 -10.46 -8.49 -0.75
N ARG A 224 -11.33 -8.80 -1.72
CA ARG A 224 -12.30 -7.85 -2.25
C ARG A 224 -13.31 -7.36 -1.20
N ARG A 225 -13.84 -8.29 -0.39
CA ARG A 225 -14.81 -7.95 0.67
C ARG A 225 -14.15 -7.12 1.76
N ALA A 226 -12.94 -7.47 2.18
CA ALA A 226 -12.16 -6.72 3.16
C ALA A 226 -11.84 -5.32 2.62
N HIS A 227 -11.32 -5.20 1.39
CA HIS A 227 -11.04 -3.91 0.75
C HIS A 227 -12.27 -3.01 0.69
N GLY A 228 -13.41 -3.52 0.22
CA GLY A 228 -14.65 -2.75 0.12
C GLY A 228 -15.15 -2.27 1.49
N PHE A 229 -15.10 -3.13 2.50
CA PHE A 229 -15.53 -2.82 3.85
C PHE A 229 -14.58 -1.81 4.53
N LEU A 230 -13.28 -2.10 4.58
CA LEU A 230 -12.30 -1.23 5.24
C LEU A 230 -12.21 0.16 4.57
N SER A 231 -12.30 0.22 3.24
CA SER A 231 -12.38 1.51 2.52
C SER A 231 -13.64 2.30 2.89
N ARG A 232 -14.77 1.61 3.08
CA ARG A 232 -16.01 2.26 3.51
C ARG A 232 -15.90 2.78 4.94
N VAL A 233 -15.34 2.00 5.85
CA VAL A 233 -15.06 2.41 7.24
C VAL A 233 -14.15 3.63 7.28
N ARG A 234 -13.05 3.60 6.53
CA ARG A 234 -12.09 4.70 6.43
C ARG A 234 -12.73 5.99 5.91
N ASN A 235 -13.51 5.88 4.83
CA ASN A 235 -14.21 7.03 4.27
C ASN A 235 -15.21 7.63 5.26
N GLU A 236 -15.96 6.80 6.00
CA GLU A 236 -16.89 7.26 7.02
C GLU A 236 -16.14 7.95 8.18
N ALA A 237 -15.02 7.39 8.64
CA ALA A 237 -14.19 8.02 9.67
C ALA A 237 -13.69 9.41 9.24
N HIS A 238 -13.26 9.54 7.97
CA HIS A 238 -12.86 10.83 7.41
C HIS A 238 -14.03 11.81 7.32
N PHE A 239 -15.23 11.37 6.94
CA PHE A 239 -16.41 12.24 6.86
C PHE A 239 -16.96 12.63 8.25
N ALA A 240 -16.92 11.73 9.21
CA ALA A 240 -17.40 11.99 10.56
C ALA A 240 -16.51 13.02 11.29
N THR A 241 -15.21 13.03 10.97
CA THR A 241 -14.24 13.90 11.66
C THR A 241 -13.84 15.14 10.87
N ASP A 242 -14.30 15.29 9.63
CA ASP A 242 -13.88 16.34 8.67
C ASP A 242 -12.34 16.45 8.53
N ARG A 243 -11.62 15.33 8.73
CA ARG A 243 -10.17 15.24 8.63
C ARG A 243 -9.71 13.82 8.32
N LYS A 244 -8.40 13.66 8.12
CA LYS A 244 -7.76 12.35 8.04
C LYS A 244 -7.85 11.65 9.41
N ALA A 245 -8.57 10.54 9.49
CA ALA A 245 -8.78 9.75 10.70
C ALA A 245 -8.75 8.26 10.35
N ASP A 246 -7.63 7.62 10.64
CA ASP A 246 -7.42 6.20 10.35
C ASP A 246 -7.51 5.33 11.63
N VAL A 247 -7.55 5.93 12.84
CA VAL A 247 -7.76 5.24 14.13
C VAL A 247 -9.24 5.29 14.50
N LEU A 248 -9.82 4.13 14.79
CA LEU A 248 -11.23 3.97 15.18
C LEU A 248 -11.32 4.11 16.69
N THR A 249 -11.28 5.36 17.21
CA THR A 249 -11.35 5.62 18.65
C THR A 249 -12.70 5.19 19.22
N LEU A 250 -12.74 4.88 20.51
CA LEU A 250 -13.97 4.43 21.19
C LEU A 250 -15.12 5.43 21.02
N ASP A 251 -14.82 6.73 21.09
CA ASP A 251 -15.82 7.80 20.89
C ASP A 251 -16.33 7.86 19.45
N LEU A 252 -15.51 7.50 18.46
CA LEU A 252 -15.87 7.53 17.05
C LEU A 252 -16.69 6.30 16.62
N GLN A 253 -16.51 5.14 17.26
CA GLN A 253 -17.15 3.88 16.87
C GLN A 253 -18.69 3.94 16.83
N PRO A 254 -19.40 4.56 17.79
CA PRO A 254 -20.87 4.70 17.72
C PRO A 254 -21.32 5.51 16.50
N GLU A 255 -20.62 6.62 16.20
CA GLU A 255 -20.92 7.46 15.05
C GLU A 255 -20.70 6.73 13.73
N LEU A 256 -19.58 6.00 13.62
CA LEU A 256 -19.29 5.16 12.47
C LEU A 256 -20.33 4.06 12.27
N ALA A 257 -20.73 3.39 13.36
CA ALA A 257 -21.77 2.36 13.30
C ALA A 257 -23.07 2.93 12.73
N HIS A 258 -23.49 4.11 13.20
CA HIS A 258 -24.69 4.79 12.70
C HIS A 258 -24.54 5.17 11.21
N GLY A 259 -23.45 5.83 10.85
CA GLY A 259 -23.16 6.25 9.46
C GLY A 259 -23.04 5.08 8.48
N LEU A 260 -22.58 3.92 8.95
CA LEU A 260 -22.49 2.67 8.18
C LEU A 260 -23.81 1.88 8.14
N GLY A 261 -24.84 2.34 8.87
CA GLY A 261 -26.18 1.75 8.87
C GLY A 261 -26.38 0.58 9.83
N TYR A 262 -25.50 0.42 10.82
CA TYR A 262 -25.70 -0.57 11.89
C TYR A 262 -26.79 -0.11 12.85
N GLN A 263 -27.57 -1.06 13.33
CA GLN A 263 -28.63 -0.87 14.33
C GLN A 263 -28.45 -1.88 15.46
N ALA A 264 -28.75 -1.47 16.68
CA ALA A 264 -28.74 -2.37 17.83
C ALA A 264 -29.68 -3.55 17.59
N ARG A 265 -29.23 -4.77 17.87
CA ARG A 265 -30.00 -6.00 17.64
C ARG A 265 -29.53 -7.12 18.58
N GLY A 266 -30.48 -7.87 19.12
CA GLY A 266 -30.17 -9.06 19.93
C GLY A 266 -29.41 -8.76 21.21
N GLY A 267 -29.65 -7.59 21.83
CA GLY A 267 -28.96 -7.16 23.06
C GLY A 267 -27.58 -6.53 22.82
N LEU A 268 -27.10 -6.47 21.56
CA LEU A 268 -25.86 -5.84 21.21
C LEU A 268 -26.07 -4.42 20.67
N LEU A 269 -25.16 -3.52 21.04
CA LEU A 269 -25.11 -2.15 20.51
C LEU A 269 -24.72 -2.13 19.03
N ALA A 270 -25.11 -1.07 18.32
CA ALA A 270 -24.71 -0.87 16.93
C ALA A 270 -23.18 -0.86 16.74
N SER A 271 -22.45 -0.22 17.66
CA SER A 271 -20.98 -0.19 17.68
C SER A 271 -20.37 -1.58 17.90
N GLU A 272 -20.94 -2.42 18.74
CA GLU A 272 -20.46 -3.79 18.96
C GLU A 272 -20.65 -4.65 17.70
N LEU A 273 -21.80 -4.53 17.02
CA LEU A 273 -22.07 -5.22 15.76
C LEU A 273 -21.12 -4.76 14.65
N PHE A 274 -20.86 -3.45 14.57
CA PHE A 274 -19.89 -2.88 13.65
C PHE A 274 -18.48 -3.40 13.93
N MET A 275 -18.00 -3.32 15.18
CA MET A 275 -16.65 -3.76 15.55
C MET A 275 -16.47 -5.27 15.40
N ARG A 276 -17.50 -6.07 15.68
CA ARG A 276 -17.49 -7.51 15.37
C ARG A 276 -17.24 -7.77 13.87
N ASP A 277 -17.92 -7.04 13.00
CA ASP A 277 -17.75 -7.18 11.56
C ASP A 277 -16.37 -6.67 11.11
N TYR A 278 -15.87 -5.60 11.73
CA TYR A 278 -14.51 -5.08 11.52
C TYR A 278 -13.46 -6.15 11.85
N TYR A 279 -13.47 -6.70 13.06
CA TYR A 279 -12.50 -7.69 13.50
C TYR A 279 -12.55 -8.95 12.63
N ARG A 280 -13.74 -9.40 12.25
CA ARG A 280 -13.89 -10.54 11.34
C ARG A 280 -13.19 -10.27 9.99
N ARG A 281 -13.35 -9.09 9.40
CA ARG A 281 -12.73 -8.74 8.12
C ARG A 281 -11.22 -8.55 8.25
N ALA A 282 -10.78 -7.89 9.30
CA ALA A 282 -9.36 -7.70 9.60
C ALA A 282 -8.65 -9.05 9.85
N SER A 283 -9.26 -9.97 10.62
CA SER A 283 -8.70 -11.31 10.83
C SER A 283 -8.60 -12.10 9.52
N GLN A 284 -9.65 -12.09 8.69
CA GLN A 284 -9.62 -12.77 7.40
C GLN A 284 -8.50 -12.23 6.51
N LEU A 285 -8.32 -10.91 6.46
CA LEU A 285 -7.27 -10.29 5.68
C LEU A 285 -5.87 -10.59 6.23
N TYR A 286 -5.71 -10.58 7.55
CA TYR A 286 -4.44 -10.93 8.19
C TYR A 286 -4.03 -12.38 7.89
N HIS A 287 -4.95 -13.34 7.96
CA HIS A 287 -4.68 -14.73 7.59
C HIS A 287 -4.34 -14.88 6.11
N LEU A 288 -5.03 -14.16 5.24
CA LEU A 288 -4.70 -14.14 3.81
C LEU A 288 -3.28 -13.64 3.56
N VAL A 289 -2.91 -12.51 4.17
CA VAL A 289 -1.56 -11.92 3.99
C VAL A 289 -0.47 -12.83 4.52
N THR A 290 -0.65 -13.38 5.72
CA THR A 290 0.33 -14.31 6.31
C THR A 290 0.45 -15.60 5.51
N GLY A 291 -0.66 -16.13 5.00
CA GLY A 291 -0.69 -17.26 4.07
C GLY A 291 0.03 -16.92 2.75
N PHE A 292 -0.19 -15.74 2.20
CA PHE A 292 0.50 -15.28 0.99
C PHE A 292 2.01 -15.22 1.18
N TRP A 293 2.48 -14.68 2.32
CA TRP A 293 3.89 -14.69 2.69
C TRP A 293 4.46 -16.10 2.73
N LEU A 294 3.75 -17.02 3.35
CA LEU A 294 4.22 -18.41 3.56
C LEU A 294 4.32 -19.18 2.25
N HIS A 295 3.33 -19.01 1.36
CA HIS A 295 3.21 -19.87 0.18
C HIS A 295 3.87 -19.31 -1.07
N HIS A 296 4.00 -17.99 -1.19
CA HIS A 296 4.44 -17.37 -2.45
C HIS A 296 5.80 -16.68 -2.35
N VAL A 297 6.16 -16.13 -1.17
CA VAL A 297 7.43 -15.42 -1.04
C VAL A 297 8.53 -16.41 -0.67
N PRO A 298 9.60 -16.52 -1.49
CA PRO A 298 10.71 -17.41 -1.19
C PRO A 298 11.27 -17.10 0.20
N ALA A 299 11.40 -18.12 1.04
CA ALA A 299 12.09 -17.97 2.31
C ALA A 299 13.49 -17.40 2.06
N ALA A 300 13.91 -16.41 2.83
CA ALA A 300 15.30 -16.01 2.86
C ALA A 300 16.12 -17.30 3.09
N LYS A 301 17.19 -17.52 2.28
CA LYS A 301 18.07 -18.66 2.57
C LYS A 301 18.49 -18.47 4.02
N PRO A 302 18.20 -19.45 4.90
CA PRO A 302 18.57 -19.32 6.30
C PRO A 302 20.07 -19.04 6.37
N ALA A 303 20.45 -18.03 7.12
CA ALA A 303 21.82 -17.91 7.57
C ALA A 303 22.10 -19.23 8.29
N ARG A 304 23.00 -20.04 7.75
CA ARG A 304 23.45 -21.25 8.42
C ARG A 304 24.26 -20.83 9.63
N ALA A 305 23.60 -20.62 10.75
CA ALA A 305 24.28 -20.42 12.02
C ALA A 305 24.57 -21.82 12.60
N ARG A 306 25.84 -22.23 12.58
CA ARG A 306 26.29 -23.39 13.33
C ARG A 306 26.56 -22.98 14.77
N HIS A 307 25.81 -23.55 15.69
CA HIS A 307 26.13 -23.42 17.12
C HIS A 307 27.34 -24.28 17.50
N ARG A 308 28.09 -23.86 18.52
CA ARG A 308 29.29 -24.60 19.01
C ARG A 308 28.99 -26.05 19.39
N SER A 309 27.75 -26.37 19.74
CA SER A 309 27.26 -27.73 20.03
C SER A 309 27.01 -28.61 18.78
N GLY A 310 27.25 -28.09 17.55
CA GLY A 310 27.00 -28.82 16.30
C GLY A 310 25.60 -28.73 15.76
N PHE A 311 24.66 -28.09 16.47
CA PHE A 311 23.31 -27.80 15.93
C PHE A 311 23.37 -26.75 14.83
N GLU A 312 22.53 -26.91 13.81
CA GLU A 312 22.35 -25.92 12.77
C GLU A 312 20.95 -25.30 12.89
N VAL A 313 20.89 -23.95 12.90
CA VAL A 313 19.62 -23.23 12.75
C VAL A 313 19.41 -22.93 11.27
N ARG A 314 18.31 -23.39 10.69
CA ARG A 314 17.90 -23.13 9.29
C ARG A 314 16.47 -22.62 9.28
N GLY A 315 16.29 -21.35 8.91
CA GLY A 315 14.94 -20.77 8.77
C GLY A 315 14.14 -20.68 10.08
N GLY A 316 14.81 -20.56 11.24
CA GLY A 316 14.16 -20.59 12.55
C GLY A 316 13.89 -22.01 13.09
N GLU A 317 14.24 -23.04 12.33
CA GLU A 317 14.17 -24.44 12.77
C GLU A 317 15.56 -24.93 13.20
N LEU A 318 15.59 -25.70 14.29
CA LEU A 318 16.80 -26.27 14.85
C LEU A 318 17.01 -27.69 14.29
N PHE A 319 18.13 -27.90 13.61
CA PHE A 319 18.55 -29.22 13.09
C PHE A 319 19.65 -29.79 14.00
N ALA A 320 19.42 -31.02 14.46
CA ALA A 320 20.40 -31.74 15.24
C ALA A 320 21.60 -32.23 14.38
N PRO A 321 22.80 -32.32 14.93
CA PRO A 321 23.93 -32.93 14.23
C PRO A 321 23.67 -34.41 13.96
N ASP A 322 24.21 -34.90 12.83
CA ASP A 322 24.15 -36.33 12.49
C ASP A 322 24.78 -37.17 13.62
N GLY A 323 24.01 -38.13 14.14
CA GLY A 323 24.47 -39.00 15.21
C GLY A 323 24.04 -38.62 16.62
N LEU A 324 23.19 -37.60 16.79
CA LEU A 324 22.60 -37.28 18.10
C LEU A 324 21.70 -38.45 18.56
N LYS A 325 22.15 -39.19 19.58
CA LYS A 325 21.33 -40.27 20.17
C LYS A 325 20.23 -39.63 21.04
N GLY A 326 18.95 -39.89 20.69
CA GLY A 326 17.83 -39.40 21.47
C GLY A 326 17.91 -39.76 22.95
N GLY A 327 17.91 -38.76 23.84
CA GLY A 327 17.86 -38.89 25.29
C GLY A 327 17.44 -37.57 25.96
N PRO A 328 17.13 -37.57 27.27
CA PRO A 328 16.68 -36.36 27.98
C PRO A 328 17.65 -35.18 27.90
N LEU A 329 18.98 -35.45 27.82
CA LEU A 329 19.99 -34.42 27.66
C LEU A 329 19.97 -33.73 26.31
N SER A 330 19.63 -34.45 25.23
CA SER A 330 19.52 -33.84 23.90
C SER A 330 18.32 -32.88 23.75
N VAL A 331 17.26 -33.10 24.52
CA VAL A 331 16.10 -32.17 24.56
C VAL A 331 16.52 -30.88 25.28
N LEU A 332 17.26 -30.96 26.37
CA LEU A 332 17.78 -29.80 27.10
C LEU A 332 18.79 -29.00 26.27
N GLU A 333 19.64 -29.67 25.50
CA GLU A 333 20.56 -29.00 24.57
C GLU A 333 19.78 -28.28 23.43
N CYS A 334 18.73 -28.89 22.88
CA CYS A 334 17.85 -28.25 21.87
C CYS A 334 17.20 -26.99 22.45
N VAL A 335 16.68 -27.04 23.69
CA VAL A 335 16.05 -25.88 24.34
C VAL A 335 17.08 -24.79 24.61
N ALA A 336 18.29 -25.12 25.09
CA ALA A 336 19.33 -24.15 25.34
C ALA A 336 19.83 -23.44 24.08
N VAL A 337 19.88 -24.15 22.94
CA VAL A 337 20.27 -23.57 21.65
C VAL A 337 19.14 -22.73 21.03
N ALA A 338 17.88 -23.08 21.28
CA ALA A 338 16.73 -22.32 20.80
C ALA A 338 16.50 -21.00 21.59
N GLN A 339 17.09 -20.87 22.78
CA GLN A 339 17.01 -19.68 23.64
C GLN A 339 18.22 -18.73 23.48
N ALA A 340 19.26 -19.13 22.75
CA ALA A 340 20.48 -18.36 22.50
C ALA A 340 20.43 -17.64 21.15
#